data_0bd78f83a8163740806d12ab0c9e95df
#
_entry.id   0bd78f83a8163740806d12ab0c9e95df
#
_cell.length_a   1.000
_cell.length_b   1.000
_cell.length_c   1.000
_cell.angle_alpha   90.00
_cell.angle_beta   90.00
_cell.angle_gamma   90.00
#
_symmetry.space_group_name_H-M   'P 1'
#
loop_
_entity.id
_entity.type
_entity.pdbx_description
1 polymer ?
#
loop_
_entity_poly.entity_id
_entity_poly.type
_entity_poly.pdbx_seq_one_letter_code
_entity_poly.pdbx_strand_id
1 'polypeptide(L)'
;MEVEDVIIAHMHYDHVGNLALFPKARFHIEDTEMAYVTGRAMTHPILRHSFVLSEVQEMVAMVYRDRAIFHDGDDDLFPGITLHHFPGHARGLMGVRINTKRGWIILASDTAHYYESLTNEHVFMTHENIFEMLESYRSLIELGVDITRIIPDHDPDVLVRYPSLSEVLTGVVAVLHEKPSY
;
A
#
# COMPACT_ATOMS: atom_id res chain seq x y z
N MET A 1 -5.13 4.02 -22.98
CA MET A 1 -4.46 5.00 -22.09
C MET A 1 -3.29 4.26 -21.49
N GLU A 2 -2.08 4.75 -21.55
CA GLU A 2 -0.93 4.13 -20.91
C GLU A 2 -0.82 4.64 -19.47
N VAL A 3 -0.40 3.77 -18.54
CA VAL A 3 -0.14 4.15 -17.16
C VAL A 3 1.19 4.89 -17.11
N GLU A 4 1.21 6.08 -16.52
CA GLU A 4 2.39 6.94 -16.42
C GLU A 4 2.99 6.97 -15.02
N ASP A 5 2.19 6.67 -13.98
CA ASP A 5 2.63 6.63 -12.60
C ASP A 5 2.08 5.37 -11.91
N VAL A 6 2.94 4.67 -11.18
CA VAL A 6 2.62 3.49 -10.36
C VAL A 6 3.15 3.73 -8.96
N ILE A 7 2.29 3.57 -7.96
CA ILE A 7 2.67 3.66 -6.56
C ILE A 7 2.98 2.26 -6.06
N ILE A 8 4.20 2.03 -5.60
CA ILE A 8 4.63 0.81 -4.92
C ILE A 8 4.46 1.07 -3.43
N ALA A 9 3.42 0.49 -2.84
CA ALA A 9 3.14 0.68 -1.43
C ALA A 9 4.28 0.18 -0.55
N HIS A 10 4.83 -0.99 -0.87
CA HIS A 10 6.04 -1.57 -0.28
C HIS A 10 6.57 -2.72 -1.17
N MET A 11 7.71 -3.30 -0.82
CA MET A 11 8.44 -4.23 -1.69
C MET A 11 8.21 -5.72 -1.39
N HIS A 12 7.17 -6.11 -0.65
CA HIS A 12 6.82 -7.52 -0.51
C HIS A 12 6.35 -8.10 -1.85
N TYR A 13 6.56 -9.41 -2.04
CA TYR A 13 6.40 -10.13 -3.30
C TYR A 13 5.00 -10.04 -3.92
N ASP A 14 3.97 -9.79 -3.14
CA ASP A 14 2.58 -9.68 -3.56
C ASP A 14 2.16 -8.25 -3.94
N HIS A 15 3.03 -7.25 -3.72
CA HIS A 15 2.81 -5.84 -4.05
C HIS A 15 3.70 -5.33 -5.19
N VAL A 16 4.70 -6.09 -5.59
CA VAL A 16 5.66 -5.74 -6.66
C VAL A 16 5.83 -6.92 -7.63
N GLY A 17 6.68 -6.79 -8.66
CA GLY A 17 7.04 -7.89 -9.56
C GLY A 17 6.50 -7.76 -10.99
N ASN A 18 5.69 -6.74 -11.27
CA ASN A 18 5.09 -6.51 -12.58
C ASN A 18 5.54 -5.21 -13.25
N LEU A 19 6.69 -4.64 -12.87
CA LEU A 19 7.15 -3.32 -13.34
C LEU A 19 7.30 -3.28 -14.87
N ALA A 20 7.69 -4.39 -15.49
CA ALA A 20 7.85 -4.51 -16.94
C ALA A 20 6.53 -4.33 -17.73
N LEU A 21 5.37 -4.55 -17.09
CA LEU A 21 4.05 -4.32 -17.71
C LEU A 21 3.72 -2.84 -17.88
N PHE A 22 4.46 -1.95 -17.21
CA PHE A 22 4.28 -0.52 -17.24
C PHE A 22 5.50 0.19 -17.86
N PRO A 23 5.76 0.02 -19.17
CA PRO A 23 7.02 0.40 -19.82
C PRO A 23 7.31 1.91 -19.79
N LYS A 24 6.29 2.75 -19.60
CA LYS A 24 6.40 4.22 -19.54
C LYS A 24 6.20 4.81 -18.16
N ALA A 25 5.80 3.99 -17.16
CA ALA A 25 5.50 4.50 -15.84
C ALA A 25 6.76 4.90 -15.07
N ARG A 26 6.59 5.91 -14.23
CA ARG A 26 7.44 6.19 -13.08
C ARG A 26 6.91 5.40 -11.89
N PHE A 27 7.78 4.98 -11.02
CA PHE A 27 7.45 4.17 -9.85
C PHE A 27 7.71 4.99 -8.58
N HIS A 28 6.65 5.30 -7.87
CA HIS A 28 6.69 6.02 -6.59
C HIS A 28 6.94 5.03 -5.47
N ILE A 29 7.95 5.29 -4.65
CA ILE A 29 8.34 4.44 -3.53
C ILE A 29 8.90 5.29 -2.39
N GLU A 30 8.73 4.83 -1.17
CA GLU A 30 9.26 5.49 0.02
C GLU A 30 10.76 5.20 0.17
N ASP A 31 11.51 6.20 0.62
CA ASP A 31 12.97 6.20 0.72
C ASP A 31 13.49 5.08 1.64
N THR A 32 12.87 4.93 2.82
CA THR A 32 13.27 3.94 3.81
C THR A 32 12.98 2.51 3.36
N GLU A 33 11.99 2.29 2.46
CA GLU A 33 11.72 0.98 1.89
C GLU A 33 12.89 0.51 1.01
N MET A 34 13.34 1.36 0.09
CA MET A 34 14.49 1.05 -0.75
C MET A 34 15.78 0.89 0.06
N ALA A 35 15.99 1.72 1.07
CA ALA A 35 17.12 1.58 1.98
C ALA A 35 17.07 0.27 2.76
N TYR A 36 15.90 -0.18 3.17
CA TYR A 36 15.69 -1.43 3.89
C TYR A 36 15.96 -2.66 3.01
N VAL A 37 15.31 -2.75 1.84
CA VAL A 37 15.41 -3.94 0.98
C VAL A 37 16.78 -4.11 0.31
N THR A 38 17.62 -3.07 0.30
CA THR A 38 18.99 -3.12 -0.18
C THR A 38 20.01 -3.08 0.95
N GLY A 39 19.56 -2.98 2.20
CA GLY A 39 20.36 -2.75 3.38
C GLY A 39 20.76 -4.01 4.15
N ARG A 40 21.36 -3.76 5.32
CA ARG A 40 21.85 -4.81 6.22
C ARG A 40 20.76 -5.75 6.72
N ALA A 41 19.51 -5.29 6.83
CA ALA A 41 18.37 -6.10 7.27
C ALA A 41 18.24 -7.38 6.42
N MET A 42 18.50 -7.29 5.12
CA MET A 42 18.41 -8.42 4.19
C MET A 42 19.47 -9.51 4.40
N THR A 43 20.44 -9.31 5.28
CA THR A 43 21.35 -10.39 5.70
C THR A 43 20.69 -11.39 6.64
N HIS A 44 19.54 -11.04 7.24
CA HIS A 44 18.79 -11.90 8.14
C HIS A 44 17.67 -12.64 7.38
N PRO A 45 17.71 -13.99 7.30
CA PRO A 45 16.71 -14.78 6.54
C PRO A 45 15.27 -14.50 6.97
N ILE A 46 15.03 -14.26 8.25
CA ILE A 46 13.69 -14.00 8.78
C ILE A 46 13.12 -12.66 8.29
N LEU A 47 13.96 -11.66 8.05
CA LEU A 47 13.52 -10.33 7.58
C LEU A 47 13.36 -10.27 6.06
N ARG A 48 14.14 -11.07 5.32
CA ARG A 48 14.10 -11.05 3.85
C ARG A 48 13.11 -12.03 3.22
N HIS A 49 12.39 -12.84 4.01
CA HIS A 49 11.56 -13.93 3.46
C HIS A 49 10.40 -13.43 2.58
N SER A 50 9.93 -12.20 2.81
CA SER A 50 8.84 -11.57 2.03
C SER A 50 9.32 -10.81 0.79
N PHE A 51 10.63 -10.78 0.54
CA PHE A 51 11.22 -10.05 -0.59
C PHE A 51 11.81 -11.02 -1.62
N VAL A 52 11.60 -10.73 -2.89
CA VAL A 52 12.16 -11.50 -4.00
C VAL A 52 13.31 -10.71 -4.63
N LEU A 53 14.50 -11.32 -4.68
CA LEU A 53 15.72 -10.67 -5.16
C LEU A 53 15.58 -10.04 -6.56
N SER A 54 14.94 -10.75 -7.50
CA SER A 54 14.75 -10.23 -8.87
C SER A 54 13.93 -8.96 -8.91
N GLU A 55 12.92 -8.84 -8.04
CA GLU A 55 12.03 -7.67 -7.95
C GLU A 55 12.77 -6.46 -7.36
N VAL A 56 13.56 -6.70 -6.31
CA VAL A 56 14.45 -5.67 -5.75
C VAL A 56 15.46 -5.19 -6.80
N GLN A 57 16.07 -6.11 -7.56
CA GLN A 57 16.99 -5.76 -8.65
C GLN A 57 16.30 -4.98 -9.76
N GLU A 58 15.06 -5.34 -10.10
CA GLU A 58 14.27 -4.60 -11.09
C GLU A 58 13.98 -3.18 -10.62
N MET A 59 13.58 -2.99 -9.34
CA MET A 59 13.36 -1.67 -8.79
C MET A 59 14.64 -0.83 -8.72
N VAL A 60 15.78 -1.42 -8.35
CA VAL A 60 17.08 -0.76 -8.44
C VAL A 60 17.38 -0.34 -9.88
N ALA A 61 17.05 -1.17 -10.88
CA ALA A 61 17.22 -0.79 -12.28
C ALA A 61 16.32 0.40 -12.68
N MET A 62 15.13 0.56 -12.08
CA MET A 62 14.27 1.74 -12.31
C MET A 62 14.91 3.02 -11.76
N VAL A 63 15.64 2.95 -10.65
CA VAL A 63 16.41 4.09 -10.12
C VAL A 63 17.42 4.58 -11.18
N TYR A 64 18.23 3.67 -11.75
CA TYR A 64 19.25 4.00 -12.74
C TYR A 64 18.70 4.36 -14.13
N ARG A 65 17.40 4.18 -14.33
CA ARG A 65 16.69 4.59 -15.57
C ARG A 65 15.89 5.87 -15.39
N ASP A 66 16.06 6.59 -14.29
CA ASP A 66 15.32 7.81 -13.92
C ASP A 66 13.80 7.60 -13.87
N ARG A 67 13.37 6.39 -13.47
CA ARG A 67 11.96 5.99 -13.40
C ARG A 67 11.47 5.72 -11.98
N ALA A 68 12.33 5.76 -10.96
CA ALA A 68 11.95 5.74 -9.57
C ALA A 68 11.82 7.17 -9.03
N ILE A 69 10.70 7.44 -8.36
CA ILE A 69 10.45 8.70 -7.65
C ILE A 69 10.38 8.36 -6.17
N PHE A 70 11.29 8.94 -5.42
CA PHE A 70 11.38 8.72 -3.98
C PHE A 70 10.53 9.71 -3.21
N HIS A 71 9.89 9.22 -2.15
CA HIS A 71 9.16 10.00 -1.16
C HIS A 71 9.81 9.82 0.21
N ASP A 72 9.84 10.86 1.01
CA ASP A 72 10.34 10.87 2.39
C ASP A 72 9.19 11.29 3.32
N GLY A 73 8.40 10.31 3.75
CA GLY A 73 7.19 10.53 4.53
C GLY A 73 5.96 10.90 3.71
N ASP A 74 5.07 11.70 4.31
CA ASP A 74 3.81 12.12 3.67
C ASP A 74 4.07 13.10 2.52
N ASP A 75 3.32 12.93 1.41
CA ASP A 75 3.47 13.79 0.22
C ASP A 75 2.13 14.02 -0.51
N ASP A 76 1.98 15.20 -1.11
CA ASP A 76 0.89 15.55 -2.00
C ASP A 76 1.25 15.17 -3.45
N LEU A 77 0.90 13.95 -3.87
CA LEU A 77 1.33 13.41 -5.15
C LEU A 77 0.65 14.10 -6.35
N PHE A 78 -0.68 14.22 -6.32
CA PHE A 78 -1.49 14.87 -7.34
C PHE A 78 -2.70 15.57 -6.70
N PRO A 79 -3.36 16.50 -7.38
CA PRO A 79 -4.61 17.06 -6.88
C PRO A 79 -5.64 15.98 -6.55
N GLY A 80 -5.92 15.82 -5.25
CA GLY A 80 -6.83 14.79 -4.73
C GLY A 80 -6.21 13.40 -4.50
N ILE A 81 -4.90 13.25 -4.57
CA ILE A 81 -4.17 12.02 -4.22
C ILE A 81 -2.98 12.39 -3.33
N THR A 82 -2.94 11.85 -2.13
CA THR A 82 -1.83 12.03 -1.18
C THR A 82 -1.26 10.68 -0.74
N LEU A 83 0.03 10.65 -0.48
CA LEU A 83 0.74 9.50 0.06
C LEU A 83 0.95 9.69 1.57
N HIS A 84 0.86 8.61 2.33
CA HIS A 84 1.07 8.65 3.77
C HIS A 84 1.95 7.48 4.20
N HIS A 85 2.98 7.77 4.98
CA HIS A 85 3.93 6.78 5.48
C HIS A 85 3.38 6.10 6.73
N PHE A 86 3.19 4.78 6.66
CA PHE A 86 2.68 3.92 7.73
C PHE A 86 3.66 2.77 8.01
N PRO A 87 4.79 3.03 8.69
CA PRO A 87 5.79 1.99 8.96
C PRO A 87 5.25 0.93 9.93
N GLY A 88 5.90 -0.22 9.94
CA GLY A 88 5.63 -1.30 10.88
C GLY A 88 5.43 -2.66 10.24
N HIS A 89 4.55 -2.80 9.24
CA HIS A 89 4.48 -4.00 8.42
C HIS A 89 5.72 -4.15 7.53
N ALA A 90 6.01 -3.11 6.77
CA ALA A 90 7.27 -2.90 6.06
C ALA A 90 7.86 -1.55 6.47
N ARG A 91 9.15 -1.33 6.20
CA ARG A 91 9.84 -0.15 6.69
C ARG A 91 9.33 1.15 6.08
N GLY A 92 9.07 1.13 4.79
CA GLY A 92 8.62 2.28 4.02
C GLY A 92 7.22 2.07 3.44
N LEU A 93 6.32 1.38 4.16
CA LEU A 93 4.97 1.17 3.67
C LEU A 93 4.23 2.50 3.52
N MET A 94 3.65 2.72 2.34
CA MET A 94 2.79 3.85 2.04
C MET A 94 1.35 3.42 1.83
N GLY A 95 0.42 4.17 2.45
CA GLY A 95 -0.99 4.18 2.08
C GLY A 95 -1.29 5.32 1.11
N VAL A 96 -2.35 5.17 0.33
CA VAL A 96 -2.77 6.17 -0.66
C VAL A 96 -4.14 6.73 -0.27
N ARG A 97 -4.22 8.04 -0.06
CA ARG A 97 -5.48 8.71 0.23
C ARG A 97 -6.01 9.40 -1.03
N ILE A 98 -7.27 9.14 -1.37
CA ILE A 98 -7.87 9.56 -2.63
C ILE A 98 -9.16 10.33 -2.36
N ASN A 99 -9.30 11.52 -2.95
CA ASN A 99 -10.54 12.28 -2.90
C ASN A 99 -11.53 11.75 -3.95
N THR A 100 -12.64 11.20 -3.48
CA THR A 100 -13.68 10.59 -4.30
C THR A 100 -15.02 11.31 -4.18
N LYS A 101 -16.05 10.88 -4.89
CA LYS A 101 -17.43 11.41 -4.78
C LYS A 101 -17.97 11.37 -3.35
N ARG A 102 -17.58 10.38 -2.55
CA ARG A 102 -17.98 10.26 -1.14
C ARG A 102 -17.01 10.92 -0.16
N GLY A 103 -16.07 11.72 -0.69
CA GLY A 103 -14.97 12.34 0.05
C GLY A 103 -13.71 11.47 0.07
N TRP A 104 -12.79 11.79 0.95
CA TRP A 104 -11.53 11.10 1.07
C TRP A 104 -11.70 9.66 1.54
N ILE A 105 -11.03 8.72 0.85
CA ILE A 105 -10.84 7.32 1.24
C ILE A 105 -9.35 7.02 1.29
N ILE A 106 -8.97 6.00 2.04
CA ILE A 106 -7.58 5.57 2.17
C ILE A 106 -7.47 4.11 1.72
N LEU A 107 -6.61 3.84 0.77
CA LEU A 107 -6.13 2.50 0.45
C LEU A 107 -4.98 2.23 1.41
N ALA A 108 -5.23 1.40 2.42
CA ALA A 108 -4.33 1.22 3.55
C ALA A 108 -3.10 0.36 3.21
N SER A 109 -3.15 -0.40 2.09
CA SER A 109 -2.21 -1.47 1.85
C SER A 109 -2.08 -2.34 3.11
N ASP A 110 -0.94 -2.93 3.35
CA ASP A 110 -0.69 -3.82 4.49
C ASP A 110 -0.51 -3.11 5.84
N THR A 111 -0.74 -1.78 5.87
CA THR A 111 -0.93 -1.11 7.17
C THR A 111 -2.10 -1.75 7.91
N ALA A 112 -3.14 -2.17 7.18
CA ALA A 112 -4.24 -2.94 7.75
C ALA A 112 -4.63 -4.06 6.78
N HIS A 113 -4.36 -5.32 7.13
CA HIS A 113 -4.77 -6.46 6.33
C HIS A 113 -6.27 -6.68 6.35
N TYR A 114 -6.91 -6.49 7.51
CA TYR A 114 -8.33 -6.71 7.74
C TYR A 114 -8.94 -5.55 8.52
N TYR A 115 -10.24 -5.33 8.39
CA TYR A 115 -10.97 -4.39 9.25
C TYR A 115 -10.81 -4.73 10.74
N GLU A 116 -10.72 -6.02 11.07
CA GLU A 116 -10.49 -6.50 12.43
C GLU A 116 -9.14 -6.03 12.99
N SER A 117 -8.12 -5.87 12.16
CA SER A 117 -6.82 -5.34 12.58
C SER A 117 -6.96 -3.97 13.23
N LEU A 118 -7.80 -3.11 12.66
CA LEU A 118 -8.05 -1.75 13.16
C LEU A 118 -8.97 -1.72 14.38
N THR A 119 -9.99 -2.59 14.41
CA THR A 119 -11.01 -2.57 15.48
C THR A 119 -10.54 -3.24 16.76
N ASN A 120 -9.66 -4.22 16.68
CA ASN A 120 -9.20 -5.05 17.79
C ASN A 120 -7.69 -4.92 18.05
N GLU A 121 -6.99 -4.02 17.35
CA GLU A 121 -5.54 -3.87 17.39
C GLU A 121 -4.80 -5.21 17.14
N HIS A 122 -5.35 -6.07 16.24
CA HIS A 122 -4.75 -7.35 15.88
C HIS A 122 -3.66 -7.16 14.85
N VAL A 123 -2.41 -7.22 15.30
CA VAL A 123 -1.24 -7.11 14.42
C VAL A 123 -1.07 -8.40 13.62
N PHE A 124 -0.93 -8.26 12.30
CA PHE A 124 -0.65 -9.38 11.41
C PHE A 124 0.76 -9.94 11.65
N MET A 125 0.92 -11.25 11.46
CA MET A 125 2.18 -11.94 11.81
C MET A 125 3.40 -11.47 11.02
N THR A 126 3.21 -11.07 9.75
CA THR A 126 4.27 -10.49 8.94
C THR A 126 4.37 -9.01 9.27
N HIS A 127 5.40 -8.63 9.99
CA HIS A 127 5.70 -7.25 10.34
C HIS A 127 7.18 -7.09 10.70
N GLU A 128 7.71 -5.90 10.49
CA GLU A 128 9.07 -5.54 10.89
C GLU A 128 9.10 -5.03 12.34
N ASN A 129 8.14 -4.18 12.70
CA ASN A 129 8.09 -3.50 13.99
C ASN A 129 6.65 -3.37 14.50
N ILE A 130 6.33 -4.14 15.52
CA ILE A 130 4.98 -4.16 16.10
C ILE A 130 4.56 -2.81 16.71
N PHE A 131 5.50 -2.07 17.33
CA PHE A 131 5.19 -0.77 17.91
C PHE A 131 4.83 0.26 16.82
N GLU A 132 5.65 0.36 15.79
CA GLU A 132 5.39 1.24 14.64
C GLU A 132 4.06 0.86 13.95
N MET A 133 3.75 -0.44 13.83
CA MET A 133 2.50 -0.90 13.24
C MET A 133 1.27 -0.45 14.05
N LEU A 134 1.32 -0.51 15.37
CA LEU A 134 0.24 -0.03 16.23
C LEU A 134 0.08 1.51 16.15
N GLU A 135 1.17 2.25 16.07
CA GLU A 135 1.11 3.71 15.86
C GLU A 135 0.57 4.04 14.46
N SER A 136 0.91 3.24 13.44
CA SER A 136 0.36 3.38 12.09
C SER A 136 -1.15 3.10 12.05
N TYR A 137 -1.67 2.15 12.85
CA TYR A 137 -3.12 1.94 13.00
C TYR A 137 -3.83 3.18 13.53
N ARG A 138 -3.26 3.83 14.55
CA ARG A 138 -3.81 5.08 15.11
C ARG A 138 -3.82 6.20 14.09
N SER A 139 -2.69 6.41 13.43
CA SER A 139 -2.57 7.43 12.38
C SER A 139 -3.55 7.18 11.23
N LEU A 140 -3.72 5.92 10.81
CA LEU A 140 -4.65 5.52 9.77
C LEU A 140 -6.11 5.78 10.17
N ILE A 141 -6.50 5.50 11.42
CA ILE A 141 -7.85 5.76 11.97
C ILE A 141 -8.10 7.27 12.05
N GLU A 142 -7.14 8.05 12.55
CA GLU A 142 -7.25 9.50 12.62
C GLU A 142 -7.40 10.14 11.24
N LEU A 143 -6.60 9.71 10.28
CA LEU A 143 -6.63 10.21 8.90
C LEU A 143 -7.91 9.81 8.16
N GLY A 144 -8.44 8.61 8.44
CA GLY A 144 -9.66 8.08 7.85
C GLY A 144 -10.93 8.72 8.41
N VAL A 145 -10.91 9.15 9.67
CA VAL A 145 -12.05 9.70 10.44
C VAL A 145 -13.16 8.66 10.67
N ASP A 146 -13.40 7.78 9.70
CA ASP A 146 -14.43 6.74 9.72
C ASP A 146 -13.85 5.46 9.10
N ILE A 147 -14.04 4.33 9.76
CA ILE A 147 -13.52 3.04 9.31
C ILE A 147 -14.03 2.64 7.92
N THR A 148 -15.22 3.09 7.52
CA THR A 148 -15.75 2.86 6.16
C THR A 148 -14.98 3.61 5.08
N ARG A 149 -14.08 4.51 5.44
CA ARG A 149 -13.20 5.25 4.53
C ARG A 149 -11.81 4.63 4.42
N ILE A 150 -11.51 3.64 5.24
CA ILE A 150 -10.26 2.89 5.23
C ILE A 150 -10.52 1.58 4.50
N ILE A 151 -9.71 1.28 3.50
CA ILE A 151 -9.82 0.08 2.69
C ILE A 151 -8.61 -0.79 3.00
N PRO A 152 -8.77 -1.88 3.75
CA PRO A 152 -7.72 -2.86 3.99
C PRO A 152 -7.41 -3.64 2.72
N ASP A 153 -6.23 -4.22 2.63
CA ASP A 153 -5.77 -4.82 1.37
C ASP A 153 -6.16 -6.30 1.23
N HIS A 154 -6.04 -7.07 2.27
CA HIS A 154 -6.26 -8.52 2.25
C HIS A 154 -7.64 -8.97 2.75
N ASP A 155 -8.56 -8.05 3.04
CA ASP A 155 -9.86 -8.38 3.58
C ASP A 155 -10.88 -8.70 2.47
N PRO A 156 -11.32 -9.98 2.34
CA PRO A 156 -12.36 -10.33 1.37
C PRO A 156 -13.67 -9.59 1.60
N ASP A 157 -13.90 -9.05 2.81
CA ASP A 157 -15.08 -8.28 3.16
C ASP A 157 -15.17 -6.97 2.34
N VAL A 158 -14.08 -6.46 1.80
CA VAL A 158 -14.08 -5.33 0.85
C VAL A 158 -14.94 -5.63 -0.37
N LEU A 159 -14.84 -6.83 -0.95
CA LEU A 159 -15.65 -7.25 -2.11
C LEU A 159 -17.12 -7.50 -1.77
N VAL A 160 -17.45 -7.68 -0.50
CA VAL A 160 -18.82 -7.86 0.01
C VAL A 160 -19.46 -6.51 0.36
N ARG A 161 -18.71 -5.62 1.00
CA ARG A 161 -19.17 -4.29 1.44
C ARG A 161 -19.46 -3.35 0.27
N TYR A 162 -18.60 -3.35 -0.74
CA TYR A 162 -18.69 -2.39 -1.83
C TYR A 162 -19.38 -3.00 -3.06
N PRO A 163 -20.19 -2.21 -3.80
CA PRO A 163 -20.83 -2.69 -5.01
C PRO A 163 -19.78 -3.07 -6.06
N SER A 164 -20.12 -4.06 -6.87
CA SER A 164 -19.33 -4.39 -8.05
C SER A 164 -19.65 -3.43 -9.21
N LEU A 165 -18.69 -3.26 -10.12
CA LEU A 165 -18.88 -2.46 -11.33
C LEU A 165 -19.94 -3.06 -12.27
N SER A 166 -20.10 -4.39 -12.27
CA SER A 166 -21.12 -5.12 -13.02
C SER A 166 -21.34 -6.52 -12.41
N GLU A 167 -22.43 -7.19 -12.76
CA GLU A 167 -22.74 -8.55 -12.28
C GLU A 167 -21.62 -9.55 -12.59
N VAL A 168 -20.99 -9.45 -13.77
CA VAL A 168 -19.88 -10.34 -14.20
C VAL A 168 -18.62 -10.15 -13.33
N LEU A 169 -18.45 -8.98 -12.75
CA LEU A 169 -17.30 -8.63 -11.91
C LEU A 169 -17.59 -8.75 -10.40
N THR A 170 -18.74 -9.31 -10.02
CA THR A 170 -19.09 -9.55 -8.62
C THR A 170 -18.05 -10.48 -7.97
N GLY A 171 -17.52 -10.06 -6.82
CA GLY A 171 -16.45 -10.78 -6.10
C GLY A 171 -15.06 -10.63 -6.71
N VAL A 172 -14.90 -9.78 -7.73
CA VAL A 172 -13.60 -9.51 -8.39
C VAL A 172 -13.24 -8.03 -8.33
N VAL A 173 -14.24 -7.13 -8.46
CA VAL A 173 -14.03 -5.67 -8.46
C VAL A 173 -14.95 -5.00 -7.47
N ALA A 174 -14.39 -4.14 -6.63
CA ALA A 174 -15.11 -3.28 -5.69
C ALA A 174 -15.06 -1.81 -6.15
N VAL A 175 -16.21 -1.13 -6.18
CA VAL A 175 -16.34 0.28 -6.55
C VAL A 175 -16.25 1.14 -5.28
N LEU A 176 -15.04 1.49 -4.88
CA LEU A 176 -14.75 2.09 -3.58
C LEU A 176 -15.25 3.54 -3.39
N HIS A 177 -15.54 4.24 -4.49
CA HIS A 177 -16.11 5.59 -4.44
C HIS A 177 -17.63 5.61 -4.20
N GLU A 178 -18.28 4.46 -4.18
CA GLU A 178 -19.65 4.29 -3.73
C GLU A 178 -19.69 3.95 -2.22
N LYS A 179 -20.86 4.13 -1.60
CA LYS A 179 -21.02 3.79 -0.17
C LYS A 179 -20.99 2.28 0.04
N PRO A 180 -20.36 1.77 1.09
CA PRO A 180 -20.49 0.38 1.47
C PRO A 180 -21.93 0.06 1.89
N SER A 181 -22.27 -1.23 1.81
CA SER A 181 -23.62 -1.74 2.18
C SER A 181 -23.85 -1.73 3.70
N TYR A 182 -22.77 -1.78 4.50
CA TYR A 182 -22.78 -1.76 5.98
C TYR A 182 -21.44 -1.33 6.54
#